data_5d1f81c1d1d7bde3d21f24ce0bff0fa1
#
_entry.id   5d1f81c1d1d7bde3d21f24ce0bff0fa1
#
_cell.length_a   1.000
_cell.length_b   1.000
_cell.length_c   1.000
_cell.angle_alpha   90.00
_cell.angle_beta   90.00
_cell.angle_gamma   90.00
#
_symmetry.space_group_name_H-M   'P 1'
#
loop_
_entity.id
_entity.type
_entity.pdbx_description
1 polymer ?
#
loop_
_entity_poly.entity_id
_entity_poly.type
_entity_poly.pdbx_seq_one_letter_code
_entity_poly.pdbx_strand_id
1 'polypeptide(L)'
;MQFLRFAAAAAALLGQAAAFPPGFGFPPTQPERDGCVDSETPYIRSYFYVGGGYVDDGSGGHIFRDQMYVEKLLPVHGVSKGTPIVLIHGQAQTGSNFLNKPDGGRGWASHFVRQGYEVYIVDQTFRGRSAWMPGYGASKPSTYSAEIIQQRFTAVKEYNLWPQAVNHTQWPGTGMMGDEVFDAFYSSNVQFINNATYQQKTVQDAGALLLDKIGKPVVLLGHSQGGIMPIIIADARPELTKALILLEPTGPPFQEAIFSNKSSRAYGLTDIPVTYSPEVTDPTTDLVQQTYPAKGENFVQCVLQAEEPAPRQLVNLVDKPILLVTSEASYHAPYDHCTVEFLQQAGCSKTEHLELGEAGIHGNGHMFFMEKNSYQIQKVLRDWIQAL
;
A
#
# COMPACT_ATOMS: atom_id res chain seq x y z
N MET A 1 45.38 12.73 -66.40
CA MET A 1 45.65 12.39 -64.98
C MET A 1 45.28 13.60 -64.14
N GLN A 2 44.08 13.71 -63.68
CA GLN A 2 43.63 14.81 -62.81
C GLN A 2 43.03 14.17 -61.57
N PHE A 3 43.64 14.44 -60.45
CA PHE A 3 43.12 14.01 -59.10
C PHE A 3 42.09 15.03 -58.62
N LEU A 4 40.81 14.62 -58.48
CA LEU A 4 39.81 15.39 -57.77
C LEU A 4 39.91 15.07 -56.24
N ARG A 5 40.16 16.13 -55.50
CA ARG A 5 40.05 16.10 -54.00
C ARG A 5 38.59 16.36 -53.62
N PHE A 6 37.95 15.44 -52.94
CA PHE A 6 36.67 15.66 -52.24
C PHE A 6 36.97 16.22 -50.84
N ALA A 7 36.51 17.42 -50.56
CA ALA A 7 36.47 17.99 -49.24
C ALA A 7 35.10 17.57 -48.58
N ALA A 8 35.16 16.83 -47.50
CA ALA A 8 33.99 16.50 -46.73
C ALA A 8 33.68 17.68 -45.79
N ALA A 9 32.54 18.32 -46.00
CA ALA A 9 31.97 19.30 -45.07
C ALA A 9 31.19 18.56 -43.98
N ALA A 10 31.69 18.57 -42.73
CA ALA A 10 30.96 18.10 -41.57
C ALA A 10 29.94 19.18 -41.17
N ALA A 11 28.66 18.95 -41.45
CA ALA A 11 27.58 19.77 -40.95
C ALA A 11 27.28 19.35 -39.48
N ALA A 12 27.63 20.20 -38.53
CA ALA A 12 27.22 20.07 -37.15
C ALA A 12 25.71 20.36 -37.01
N LEU A 13 24.91 19.35 -36.89
CA LEU A 13 23.52 19.46 -36.46
C LEU A 13 23.48 19.76 -34.96
N LEU A 14 23.42 21.04 -34.62
CA LEU A 14 23.00 21.50 -33.31
C LEU A 14 21.50 21.16 -33.14
N GLY A 15 21.21 20.05 -32.48
CA GLY A 15 19.85 19.71 -32.04
C GLY A 15 19.34 20.79 -31.10
N GLN A 16 18.35 21.56 -31.53
CA GLN A 16 17.57 22.39 -30.64
C GLN A 16 16.79 21.45 -29.73
N ALA A 17 17.18 21.38 -28.46
CA ALA A 17 16.34 20.77 -27.42
C ALA A 17 15.06 21.60 -27.36
N ALA A 18 13.92 21.01 -27.72
CA ALA A 18 12.62 21.62 -27.54
C ALA A 18 12.43 21.82 -26.03
N ALA A 19 12.43 23.07 -25.60
CA ALA A 19 12.06 23.41 -24.23
C ALA A 19 10.62 23.00 -24.01
N PHE A 20 10.38 22.18 -22.95
CA PHE A 20 9.04 21.88 -22.48
C PHE A 20 8.34 23.19 -22.10
N PRO A 21 7.00 23.32 -22.33
CA PRO A 21 6.29 24.52 -21.96
C PRO A 21 6.44 24.76 -20.43
N PRO A 22 6.58 26.02 -20.00
CA PRO A 22 6.67 26.37 -18.59
C PRO A 22 5.35 26.03 -17.92
N GLY A 23 5.37 25.08 -16.99
CA GLY A 23 4.20 24.62 -16.23
C GLY A 23 4.29 23.23 -15.62
N PHE A 24 5.26 22.40 -16.01
CA PHE A 24 5.54 21.11 -15.37
C PHE A 24 6.95 21.11 -14.76
N GLY A 25 7.20 22.01 -13.82
CA GLY A 25 8.35 21.92 -12.94
C GLY A 25 7.96 21.09 -11.73
N PHE A 26 8.72 20.02 -11.41
CA PHE A 26 8.61 19.41 -10.09
C PHE A 26 8.89 20.50 -9.05
N PRO A 27 8.10 20.58 -7.96
CA PRO A 27 8.36 21.52 -6.90
C PRO A 27 9.82 21.34 -6.43
N PRO A 28 10.54 22.43 -6.10
CA PRO A 28 11.91 22.32 -5.64
C PRO A 28 11.96 21.44 -4.40
N THR A 29 12.78 20.38 -4.44
CA THR A 29 13.00 19.49 -3.31
C THR A 29 13.46 20.31 -2.11
N GLN A 30 12.65 20.36 -1.06
CA GLN A 30 13.14 20.93 0.20
C GLN A 30 14.25 20.01 0.74
N PRO A 31 15.40 20.55 1.16
CA PRO A 31 16.45 19.73 1.72
C PRO A 31 15.89 18.99 2.97
N GLU A 32 15.97 17.68 2.96
CA GLU A 32 15.71 16.89 4.16
C GLU A 32 16.67 17.41 5.25
N ARG A 33 16.14 17.87 6.39
CA ARG A 33 16.90 18.52 7.47
C ARG A 33 17.95 17.62 8.15
N ASP A 34 18.06 16.38 7.73
CA ASP A 34 18.99 15.38 8.28
C ASP A 34 20.34 15.27 7.55
N GLY A 35 20.74 16.26 6.74
CA GLY A 35 22.07 16.28 6.11
C GLY A 35 22.35 15.13 5.15
N CYS A 36 21.34 14.39 4.72
CA CYS A 36 21.46 13.28 3.80
C CYS A 36 21.17 13.72 2.37
N VAL A 37 22.17 13.59 1.57
CA VAL A 37 22.35 13.77 0.13
C VAL A 37 21.04 13.78 -0.68
N ASP A 38 20.82 14.85 -1.44
CA ASP A 38 19.70 15.05 -2.38
C ASP A 38 19.63 14.04 -3.55
N SER A 39 20.57 13.10 -3.64
CA SER A 39 20.63 12.11 -4.72
C SER A 39 19.92 10.81 -4.35
N GLU A 40 19.14 10.23 -5.29
CA GLU A 40 18.56 8.89 -5.17
C GLU A 40 19.64 7.87 -4.81
N THR A 41 19.30 6.91 -3.95
CA THR A 41 20.22 5.82 -3.64
C THR A 41 20.43 4.95 -4.88
N PRO A 42 21.65 4.77 -5.40
CA PRO A 42 21.87 3.93 -6.56
C PRO A 42 21.41 2.49 -6.31
N TYR A 43 20.66 1.94 -7.26
CA TYR A 43 20.16 0.57 -7.20
C TYR A 43 20.15 -0.09 -8.58
N ILE A 44 20.14 -1.42 -8.58
CA ILE A 44 19.93 -2.24 -9.76
C ILE A 44 18.43 -2.58 -9.83
N ARG A 45 17.77 -2.20 -10.92
CA ARG A 45 16.35 -2.46 -11.13
C ARG A 45 16.13 -3.60 -12.12
N SER A 46 15.17 -4.46 -11.79
CA SER A 46 14.57 -5.40 -12.71
C SER A 46 13.05 -5.47 -12.47
N TYR A 47 12.32 -6.04 -13.42
CA TYR A 47 10.88 -6.27 -13.23
C TYR A 47 10.47 -7.61 -13.86
N PHE A 48 9.33 -8.09 -13.40
CA PHE A 48 8.67 -9.28 -13.92
C PHE A 48 7.18 -9.26 -13.58
N TYR A 49 6.44 -10.21 -14.13
CA TYR A 49 5.04 -10.41 -13.78
C TYR A 49 4.87 -11.75 -13.08
N VAL A 50 3.88 -11.83 -12.18
CA VAL A 50 3.44 -13.05 -11.49
C VAL A 50 1.93 -13.17 -11.54
N GLY A 51 1.42 -14.39 -11.47
CA GLY A 51 -0.01 -14.68 -11.53
C GLY A 51 -0.59 -14.45 -12.92
N GLY A 52 -1.92 -14.46 -12.97
CA GLY A 52 -2.68 -14.32 -14.20
C GLY A 52 -2.68 -15.55 -15.09
N GLY A 53 -3.41 -15.43 -16.21
CA GLY A 53 -3.54 -16.50 -17.17
C GLY A 53 -4.25 -16.07 -18.45
N TYR A 54 -4.25 -16.93 -19.45
CA TYR A 54 -5.04 -16.73 -20.66
C TYR A 54 -6.52 -17.01 -20.37
N VAL A 55 -7.37 -16.07 -20.77
CA VAL A 55 -8.83 -16.17 -20.69
C VAL A 55 -9.43 -15.88 -22.06
N ASP A 56 -10.61 -16.45 -22.35
CA ASP A 56 -11.39 -16.18 -23.56
C ASP A 56 -11.74 -14.67 -23.63
N ASP A 57 -11.55 -14.06 -24.78
CA ASP A 57 -11.86 -12.65 -25.05
C ASP A 57 -13.33 -12.43 -25.48
N GLY A 58 -14.11 -13.49 -25.61
CA GLY A 58 -15.51 -13.49 -26.08
C GLY A 58 -15.67 -13.39 -27.58
N SER A 59 -14.56 -13.44 -28.37
CA SER A 59 -14.58 -13.37 -29.84
C SER A 59 -13.88 -14.57 -30.50
N GLY A 60 -13.50 -15.58 -29.71
CA GLY A 60 -12.78 -16.77 -30.15
C GLY A 60 -11.27 -16.65 -30.04
N GLY A 61 -10.76 -15.57 -29.46
CA GLY A 61 -9.37 -15.34 -29.11
C GLY A 61 -9.13 -15.44 -27.59
N HIS A 62 -7.90 -15.13 -27.16
CA HIS A 62 -7.50 -15.16 -25.76
C HIS A 62 -6.72 -13.89 -25.41
N ILE A 63 -6.95 -13.39 -24.20
CA ILE A 63 -6.17 -12.31 -23.58
C ILE A 63 -5.52 -12.82 -22.30
N PHE A 64 -4.35 -12.26 -21.96
CA PHE A 64 -3.73 -12.52 -20.66
C PHE A 64 -4.23 -11.53 -19.64
N ARG A 65 -4.70 -11.98 -18.48
CA ARG A 65 -5.36 -11.16 -17.47
C ARG A 65 -4.99 -11.59 -16.06
N ASP A 66 -5.20 -10.71 -15.07
CA ASP A 66 -5.02 -10.96 -13.63
C ASP A 66 -3.55 -11.09 -13.19
N GLN A 67 -2.61 -10.69 -14.06
CA GLN A 67 -1.19 -10.61 -13.71
C GLN A 67 -0.90 -9.44 -12.78
N MET A 68 0.13 -9.60 -11.95
CA MET A 68 0.66 -8.56 -11.07
C MET A 68 2.09 -8.20 -11.48
N TYR A 69 2.34 -6.91 -11.76
CA TYR A 69 3.66 -6.37 -12.00
C TYR A 69 4.44 -6.28 -10.70
N VAL A 70 5.72 -6.65 -10.78
CA VAL A 70 6.66 -6.58 -9.65
C VAL A 70 7.92 -5.89 -10.12
N GLU A 71 8.30 -4.83 -9.43
CA GLU A 71 9.57 -4.14 -9.59
C GLU A 71 10.50 -4.54 -8.45
N LYS A 72 11.71 -4.98 -8.78
CA LYS A 72 12.73 -5.40 -7.83
C LYS A 72 13.87 -4.39 -7.83
N LEU A 73 14.21 -3.89 -6.64
CA LEU A 73 15.32 -2.96 -6.41
C LEU A 73 16.38 -3.63 -5.52
N LEU A 74 17.62 -3.62 -5.99
CA LEU A 74 18.77 -4.15 -5.26
C LEU A 74 19.78 -3.05 -5.00
N PRO A 75 20.32 -2.89 -3.76
CA PRO A 75 21.42 -1.99 -3.50
C PRO A 75 22.64 -2.33 -4.39
N VAL A 76 23.28 -1.33 -5.04
CA VAL A 76 24.44 -1.57 -5.92
C VAL A 76 25.65 -2.17 -5.18
N HIS A 77 25.76 -1.94 -3.88
CA HIS A 77 26.83 -2.49 -3.05
C HIS A 77 26.49 -3.86 -2.45
N GLY A 78 25.40 -4.47 -2.91
CA GLY A 78 24.92 -5.76 -2.43
C GLY A 78 23.89 -5.62 -1.28
N VAL A 79 23.10 -6.69 -1.14
CA VAL A 79 22.09 -6.80 -0.07
C VAL A 79 22.79 -7.15 1.23
N SER A 80 22.63 -6.32 2.26
CA SER A 80 23.20 -6.52 3.59
C SER A 80 22.16 -6.99 4.63
N LYS A 81 20.87 -6.88 4.32
CA LYS A 81 19.76 -7.32 5.17
C LYS A 81 19.14 -8.59 4.59
N GLY A 82 19.12 -9.67 5.37
CA GLY A 82 18.72 -11.00 4.89
C GLY A 82 17.26 -11.13 4.47
N THR A 83 16.37 -10.30 5.04
CA THR A 83 14.93 -10.36 4.82
C THR A 83 14.49 -9.30 3.80
N PRO A 84 13.93 -9.67 2.63
CA PRO A 84 13.38 -8.70 1.68
C PRO A 84 12.12 -8.03 2.20
N ILE A 85 11.80 -6.87 1.62
CA ILE A 85 10.57 -6.13 1.90
C ILE A 85 9.73 -6.08 0.63
N VAL A 86 8.44 -6.42 0.74
CA VAL A 86 7.44 -6.28 -0.33
C VAL A 86 6.51 -5.13 0.03
N LEU A 87 6.40 -4.13 -0.85
CA LEU A 87 5.59 -2.91 -0.68
C LEU A 87 4.33 -3.01 -1.51
N ILE A 88 3.15 -2.90 -0.87
CA ILE A 88 1.82 -3.05 -1.47
C ILE A 88 1.03 -1.78 -1.27
N HIS A 89 0.68 -1.09 -2.36
CA HIS A 89 -0.02 0.19 -2.35
C HIS A 89 -1.53 0.08 -2.04
N GLY A 90 -2.17 1.22 -1.72
CA GLY A 90 -3.60 1.33 -1.44
C GLY A 90 -4.50 1.36 -2.69
N GLN A 91 -5.81 1.57 -2.44
CA GLN A 91 -6.81 1.64 -3.51
C GLN A 91 -6.61 2.88 -4.38
N ALA A 92 -6.88 2.74 -5.67
CA ALA A 92 -6.68 3.77 -6.70
C ALA A 92 -5.22 4.24 -6.87
N GLN A 93 -4.26 3.50 -6.36
CA GLN A 93 -2.84 3.84 -6.39
C GLN A 93 -2.00 2.78 -7.10
N THR A 94 -0.70 3.03 -7.21
CA THR A 94 0.31 2.12 -7.75
C THR A 94 1.54 2.10 -6.86
N GLY A 95 2.47 1.21 -7.14
CA GLY A 95 3.76 1.14 -6.44
C GLY A 95 4.62 2.40 -6.57
N SER A 96 4.30 3.31 -7.49
CA SER A 96 4.99 4.60 -7.62
C SER A 96 4.93 5.44 -6.34
N ASN A 97 3.91 5.24 -5.51
CA ASN A 97 3.74 5.93 -4.23
C ASN A 97 4.87 5.66 -3.22
N PHE A 98 5.59 4.55 -3.39
CA PHE A 98 6.75 4.21 -2.56
C PHE A 98 8.08 4.66 -3.19
N LEU A 99 8.08 5.11 -4.45
CA LEU A 99 9.30 5.58 -5.12
C LEU A 99 9.59 7.04 -4.79
N ASN A 100 8.61 7.93 -5.00
CA ASN A 100 8.73 9.36 -4.72
C ASN A 100 7.48 9.89 -4.03
N LYS A 101 7.67 10.93 -3.21
CA LYS A 101 6.57 11.71 -2.63
C LYS A 101 6.08 12.77 -3.62
N PRO A 102 4.82 13.24 -3.49
CA PRO A 102 4.28 14.24 -4.39
C PRO A 102 4.94 15.62 -4.28
N ASP A 103 5.65 15.91 -3.19
CA ASP A 103 6.47 17.10 -2.98
C ASP A 103 7.88 17.00 -3.61
N GLY A 104 8.15 15.96 -4.39
CA GLY A 104 9.45 15.67 -4.99
C GLY A 104 10.44 14.95 -4.07
N GLY A 105 10.10 14.74 -2.80
CA GLY A 105 10.92 13.97 -1.86
C GLY A 105 10.98 12.48 -2.20
N ARG A 106 11.89 11.76 -1.54
CA ARG A 106 12.05 10.32 -1.74
C ARG A 106 10.99 9.53 -1.03
N GLY A 107 10.55 8.46 -1.69
CA GLY A 107 9.69 7.46 -1.07
C GLY A 107 10.45 6.44 -0.22
N TRP A 108 9.70 5.61 0.48
CA TRP A 108 10.26 4.63 1.40
C TRP A 108 11.12 3.55 0.74
N ALA A 109 10.90 3.23 -0.54
CA ALA A 109 11.71 2.28 -1.27
C ALA A 109 13.19 2.70 -1.31
N SER A 110 13.47 3.99 -1.60
CA SER A 110 14.84 4.55 -1.57
C SER A 110 15.49 4.41 -0.20
N HIS A 111 14.73 4.66 0.88
CA HIS A 111 15.25 4.55 2.24
C HIS A 111 15.57 3.10 2.60
N PHE A 112 14.71 2.14 2.27
CA PHE A 112 14.98 0.71 2.51
C PHE A 112 16.17 0.20 1.68
N VAL A 113 16.27 0.59 0.40
CA VAL A 113 17.43 0.23 -0.44
C VAL A 113 18.73 0.79 0.15
N ARG A 114 18.73 2.06 0.59
CA ARG A 114 19.90 2.68 1.27
C ARG A 114 20.30 1.95 2.55
N GLN A 115 19.33 1.37 3.25
CA GLN A 115 19.55 0.59 4.46
C GLN A 115 20.02 -0.86 4.18
N GLY A 116 20.17 -1.23 2.90
CA GLY A 116 20.70 -2.52 2.47
C GLY A 116 19.65 -3.62 2.26
N TYR A 117 18.36 -3.26 2.20
CA TYR A 117 17.30 -4.22 1.90
C TYR A 117 17.14 -4.47 0.41
N GLU A 118 16.82 -5.69 0.05
CA GLU A 118 16.20 -6.07 -1.21
C GLU A 118 14.72 -5.66 -1.14
N VAL A 119 14.25 -4.85 -2.10
CA VAL A 119 12.90 -4.29 -2.08
C VAL A 119 12.12 -4.74 -3.32
N TYR A 120 10.90 -5.19 -3.10
CA TYR A 120 9.93 -5.49 -4.14
C TYR A 120 8.77 -4.52 -4.04
N ILE A 121 8.40 -3.89 -5.15
CA ILE A 121 7.28 -2.97 -5.25
C ILE A 121 6.30 -3.58 -6.23
N VAL A 122 5.05 -3.77 -5.80
CA VAL A 122 4.02 -4.33 -6.68
C VAL A 122 3.06 -3.24 -7.15
N ASP A 123 2.55 -3.38 -8.36
CA ASP A 123 1.27 -2.80 -8.74
C ASP A 123 0.25 -3.93 -8.60
N GLN A 124 -0.73 -3.78 -7.70
CA GLN A 124 -1.78 -4.79 -7.51
C GLN A 124 -2.47 -5.10 -8.84
N THR A 125 -3.07 -6.26 -8.98
CA THR A 125 -3.85 -6.62 -10.18
C THR A 125 -4.83 -5.50 -10.56
N PHE A 126 -4.97 -5.19 -11.84
CA PHE A 126 -5.82 -4.13 -12.42
C PHE A 126 -5.35 -2.68 -12.16
N ARG A 127 -4.15 -2.48 -11.66
CA ARG A 127 -3.58 -1.18 -11.32
C ARG A 127 -2.29 -0.91 -12.10
N GLY A 128 -2.10 0.32 -12.51
CA GLY A 128 -0.84 0.79 -13.11
C GLY A 128 -0.29 -0.15 -14.19
N ARG A 129 0.88 -0.72 -13.94
CA ARG A 129 1.57 -1.66 -14.85
C ARG A 129 0.98 -3.08 -14.84
N SER A 130 0.10 -3.40 -13.89
CA SER A 130 -0.76 -4.59 -13.88
C SER A 130 -2.09 -4.26 -14.55
N ALA A 131 -2.05 -4.02 -15.86
CA ALA A 131 -3.13 -3.37 -16.57
C ALA A 131 -4.49 -4.08 -16.43
N TRP A 132 -5.53 -3.28 -16.23
CA TRP A 132 -6.91 -3.74 -16.42
C TRP A 132 -7.15 -4.03 -17.89
N MET A 133 -7.59 -5.25 -18.19
CA MET A 133 -7.90 -5.69 -19.55
C MET A 133 -9.42 -5.77 -19.72
N PRO A 134 -9.98 -5.06 -20.71
CA PRO A 134 -11.39 -5.23 -21.08
C PRO A 134 -11.61 -6.62 -21.67
N GLY A 135 -12.83 -7.10 -21.60
CA GLY A 135 -13.22 -8.36 -22.22
C GLY A 135 -14.27 -9.10 -21.41
N TYR A 136 -14.55 -10.34 -21.84
CA TYR A 136 -15.56 -11.18 -21.20
C TYR A 136 -15.23 -11.44 -19.73
N GLY A 137 -16.20 -11.15 -18.86
CA GLY A 137 -16.04 -11.34 -17.41
C GLY A 137 -15.18 -10.30 -16.68
N ALA A 138 -14.63 -9.28 -17.38
CA ALA A 138 -13.88 -8.22 -16.72
C ALA A 138 -14.78 -7.35 -15.83
N SER A 139 -14.37 -7.12 -14.58
CA SER A 139 -15.02 -6.15 -13.68
C SER A 139 -14.88 -4.73 -14.23
N LYS A 140 -15.93 -3.92 -14.12
CA LYS A 140 -15.88 -2.52 -14.56
C LYS A 140 -14.93 -1.71 -13.69
N PRO A 141 -14.09 -0.85 -14.28
CA PRO A 141 -13.24 0.07 -13.53
C PRO A 141 -14.07 1.21 -12.91
N SER A 142 -13.55 1.74 -11.83
CA SER A 142 -14.07 2.91 -11.11
C SER A 142 -12.90 3.84 -10.75
N THR A 143 -13.20 5.09 -10.36
CA THR A 143 -12.22 6.09 -9.92
C THR A 143 -12.75 6.84 -8.71
N TYR A 144 -11.86 7.47 -7.94
CA TYR A 144 -12.24 8.47 -6.94
C TYR A 144 -12.18 9.87 -7.55
N SER A 145 -13.15 10.74 -7.19
CA SER A 145 -13.07 12.15 -7.52
C SER A 145 -12.01 12.85 -6.66
N ALA A 146 -11.52 13.99 -7.15
CA ALA A 146 -10.57 14.82 -6.41
C ALA A 146 -11.14 15.26 -5.06
N GLU A 147 -12.44 15.57 -5.01
CA GLU A 147 -13.12 15.98 -3.77
C GLU A 147 -13.11 14.89 -2.70
N ILE A 148 -13.30 13.61 -3.09
CA ILE A 148 -13.20 12.48 -2.15
C ILE A 148 -11.77 12.37 -1.60
N ILE A 149 -10.77 12.55 -2.44
CA ILE A 149 -9.36 12.50 -2.05
C ILE A 149 -9.02 13.64 -1.08
N GLN A 150 -9.47 14.87 -1.38
CA GLN A 150 -9.31 16.01 -0.49
C GLN A 150 -9.94 15.77 0.88
N GLN A 151 -11.18 15.31 0.89
CA GLN A 151 -11.96 15.11 2.11
C GLN A 151 -11.38 14.04 3.03
N ARG A 152 -10.78 12.99 2.46
CA ARG A 152 -10.40 11.80 3.22
C ARG A 152 -8.90 11.66 3.45
N PHE A 153 -8.05 12.30 2.63
CA PHE A 153 -6.61 12.04 2.66
C PHE A 153 -5.73 13.28 2.79
N THR A 154 -5.99 14.34 2.03
CA THR A 154 -5.01 15.43 1.86
C THR A 154 -5.37 16.72 2.58
N ALA A 155 -6.67 17.05 2.70
CA ALA A 155 -7.16 18.26 3.34
C ALA A 155 -8.18 17.97 4.46
N VAL A 156 -8.00 16.86 5.17
CA VAL A 156 -9.01 16.32 6.11
C VAL A 156 -9.41 17.30 7.20
N LYS A 157 -8.49 18.15 7.66
CA LYS A 157 -8.75 19.20 8.64
C LYS A 157 -9.81 20.19 8.18
N GLU A 158 -9.81 20.55 6.89
CA GLU A 158 -10.75 21.51 6.32
C GLU A 158 -12.20 20.97 6.28
N TYR A 159 -12.35 19.65 6.13
CA TYR A 159 -13.66 18.99 6.06
C TYR A 159 -14.14 18.47 7.41
N ASN A 160 -13.24 18.12 8.31
CA ASN A 160 -13.51 17.72 9.70
C ASN A 160 -14.62 16.65 9.82
N LEU A 161 -14.52 15.58 9.03
CA LEU A 161 -15.53 14.51 8.96
C LEU A 161 -15.45 13.48 10.10
N TRP A 162 -14.39 13.53 10.92
CA TRP A 162 -14.18 12.73 12.13
C TRP A 162 -13.38 13.57 13.15
N PRO A 163 -13.47 13.26 14.44
CA PRO A 163 -12.91 14.12 15.49
C PRO A 163 -11.40 14.38 15.36
N GLN A 164 -10.62 13.36 14.98
CA GLN A 164 -9.15 13.46 14.91
C GLN A 164 -8.66 14.29 13.70
N ALA A 165 -9.52 14.54 12.69
CA ALA A 165 -9.15 15.27 11.47
C ALA A 165 -8.53 16.63 11.74
N VAL A 166 -8.90 17.31 12.85
CA VAL A 166 -8.38 18.62 13.25
C VAL A 166 -6.87 18.64 13.48
N ASN A 167 -6.27 17.49 13.77
CA ASN A 167 -4.84 17.34 14.04
C ASN A 167 -3.99 17.31 12.77
N HIS A 168 -4.58 17.24 11.56
CA HIS A 168 -3.82 17.08 10.31
C HIS A 168 -2.98 18.32 9.98
N THR A 169 -1.65 18.17 9.94
CA THR A 169 -0.69 19.25 9.69
C THR A 169 0.49 18.87 8.80
N GLN A 170 0.62 17.58 8.47
CA GLN A 170 1.82 17.07 7.79
C GLN A 170 1.70 17.00 6.26
N TRP A 171 0.51 17.22 5.68
CA TRP A 171 0.42 17.29 4.23
C TRP A 171 1.28 18.45 3.68
N PRO A 172 2.13 18.22 2.67
CA PRO A 172 2.91 19.28 2.04
C PRO A 172 2.03 20.05 1.04
N GLY A 173 1.68 21.30 1.35
CA GLY A 173 0.76 22.12 0.58
C GLY A 173 -0.63 22.24 1.21
N THR A 174 -1.62 22.68 0.42
CA THR A 174 -3.00 22.89 0.89
C THR A 174 -3.83 21.59 0.90
N GLY A 175 -3.43 20.60 0.12
CA GLY A 175 -4.19 19.38 -0.08
C GLY A 175 -5.44 19.53 -0.95
N MET A 176 -5.60 20.63 -1.67
CA MET A 176 -6.75 20.98 -2.49
C MET A 176 -6.38 21.04 -3.98
N MET A 177 -7.35 20.82 -4.88
CA MET A 177 -7.18 20.98 -6.33
C MET A 177 -6.55 22.33 -6.68
N GLY A 178 -5.58 22.32 -7.58
CA GLY A 178 -4.80 23.50 -8.01
C GLY A 178 -3.57 23.78 -7.14
N ASP A 179 -3.37 23.03 -6.05
CA ASP A 179 -2.10 22.97 -5.35
C ASP A 179 -1.16 21.98 -6.04
N GLU A 180 0.08 22.38 -6.31
CA GLU A 180 1.03 21.58 -7.10
C GLU A 180 1.28 20.19 -6.50
N VAL A 181 1.32 20.08 -5.18
CA VAL A 181 1.54 18.81 -4.48
C VAL A 181 0.30 17.92 -4.55
N PHE A 182 -0.90 18.51 -4.38
CA PHE A 182 -2.14 17.77 -4.54
C PHE A 182 -2.29 17.27 -5.99
N ASP A 183 -2.06 18.15 -6.98
CA ASP A 183 -2.21 17.80 -8.40
C ASP A 183 -1.19 16.71 -8.81
N ALA A 184 0.05 16.77 -8.30
CA ALA A 184 1.05 15.72 -8.49
C ALA A 184 0.60 14.39 -7.87
N PHE A 185 0.05 14.40 -6.64
CA PHE A 185 -0.50 13.20 -6.00
C PHE A 185 -1.72 12.66 -6.74
N TYR A 186 -2.69 13.52 -7.04
CA TYR A 186 -3.93 13.08 -7.68
C TYR A 186 -3.70 12.54 -9.09
N SER A 187 -2.76 13.11 -9.84
CA SER A 187 -2.38 12.62 -11.17
C SER A 187 -1.75 11.23 -11.15
N SER A 188 -1.23 10.77 -10.01
CA SER A 188 -0.72 9.41 -9.82
C SER A 188 -1.82 8.36 -9.55
N ASN A 189 -3.06 8.81 -9.30
CA ASN A 189 -4.17 7.89 -9.04
C ASN A 189 -4.61 7.19 -10.33
N VAL A 190 -5.03 5.95 -10.20
CA VAL A 190 -5.45 5.09 -11.30
C VAL A 190 -6.82 4.50 -11.02
N GLN A 191 -7.42 3.90 -12.04
CA GLN A 191 -8.66 3.15 -11.89
C GLN A 191 -8.50 1.96 -10.92
N PHE A 192 -9.60 1.53 -10.34
CA PHE A 192 -9.72 0.32 -9.54
C PHE A 192 -11.03 -0.43 -9.88
N ILE A 193 -11.19 -1.65 -9.41
CA ILE A 193 -12.44 -2.40 -9.54
C ILE A 193 -13.18 -2.43 -8.19
N ASN A 194 -14.52 -2.37 -8.23
CA ASN A 194 -15.38 -2.42 -7.03
C ASN A 194 -15.73 -3.85 -6.57
N ASN A 195 -15.06 -4.87 -7.11
CA ASN A 195 -15.21 -6.25 -6.70
C ASN A 195 -14.08 -6.63 -5.74
N ALA A 196 -14.29 -6.42 -4.44
CA ALA A 196 -13.31 -6.68 -3.41
C ALA A 196 -12.86 -8.14 -3.37
N THR A 197 -13.80 -9.08 -3.47
CA THR A 197 -13.50 -10.52 -3.49
C THR A 197 -12.59 -10.90 -4.65
N TYR A 198 -12.88 -10.41 -5.86
CA TYR A 198 -12.05 -10.69 -7.02
C TYR A 198 -10.67 -10.03 -6.93
N GLN A 199 -10.61 -8.78 -6.44
CA GLN A 199 -9.33 -8.08 -6.20
C GLN A 199 -8.47 -8.85 -5.19
N GLN A 200 -9.04 -9.24 -4.06
CA GLN A 200 -8.31 -9.98 -3.02
C GLN A 200 -7.84 -11.33 -3.54
N LYS A 201 -8.70 -12.07 -4.25
CA LYS A 201 -8.34 -13.39 -4.79
C LYS A 201 -7.18 -13.32 -5.79
N THR A 202 -7.23 -12.40 -6.74
CA THR A 202 -6.16 -12.26 -7.74
C THR A 202 -4.86 -11.77 -7.14
N VAL A 203 -4.91 -10.89 -6.12
CA VAL A 203 -3.71 -10.44 -5.38
C VAL A 203 -3.16 -11.55 -4.49
N GLN A 204 -4.01 -12.36 -3.84
CA GLN A 204 -3.57 -13.53 -3.08
C GLN A 204 -2.79 -14.52 -3.97
N ASP A 205 -3.36 -14.87 -5.12
CA ASP A 205 -2.74 -15.82 -6.05
C ASP A 205 -1.41 -15.30 -6.60
N ALA A 206 -1.39 -14.05 -7.06
CA ALA A 206 -0.17 -13.43 -7.58
C ALA A 206 0.87 -13.20 -6.47
N GLY A 207 0.44 -12.82 -5.27
CA GLY A 207 1.30 -12.63 -4.11
C GLY A 207 1.94 -13.94 -3.64
N ALA A 208 1.18 -15.04 -3.60
CA ALA A 208 1.71 -16.36 -3.28
C ALA A 208 2.82 -16.77 -4.28
N LEU A 209 2.56 -16.60 -5.58
CA LEU A 209 3.57 -16.88 -6.62
C LEU A 209 4.78 -15.92 -6.55
N LEU A 210 4.58 -14.69 -6.08
CA LEU A 210 5.70 -13.79 -5.81
C LEU A 210 6.58 -14.33 -4.68
N LEU A 211 5.98 -14.77 -3.57
CA LEU A 211 6.74 -15.35 -2.46
C LEU A 211 7.47 -16.62 -2.87
N ASP A 212 6.82 -17.52 -3.64
CA ASP A 212 7.45 -18.72 -4.20
C ASP A 212 8.67 -18.35 -5.07
N LYS A 213 8.56 -17.28 -5.89
CA LYS A 213 9.65 -16.79 -6.75
C LYS A 213 10.78 -16.16 -5.96
N ILE A 214 10.51 -15.48 -4.85
CA ILE A 214 11.52 -14.91 -3.94
C ILE A 214 12.24 -16.05 -3.20
N GLY A 215 11.52 -17.09 -2.77
CA GLY A 215 12.05 -18.32 -2.20
C GLY A 215 12.65 -18.20 -0.81
N LYS A 216 12.37 -17.11 -0.09
CA LYS A 216 12.79 -16.88 1.30
C LYS A 216 11.77 -15.99 2.03
N PRO A 217 11.67 -16.08 3.38
CA PRO A 217 10.73 -15.27 4.14
C PRO A 217 10.93 -13.77 3.94
N VAL A 218 9.83 -13.04 3.76
CA VAL A 218 9.78 -11.60 3.51
C VAL A 218 9.01 -10.85 4.59
N VAL A 219 9.24 -9.55 4.72
CA VAL A 219 8.31 -8.63 5.38
C VAL A 219 7.31 -8.14 4.33
N LEU A 220 6.03 -8.35 4.59
CA LEU A 220 4.93 -7.81 3.77
C LEU A 220 4.47 -6.49 4.38
N LEU A 221 4.61 -5.38 3.66
CA LEU A 221 4.17 -4.06 4.07
C LEU A 221 3.08 -3.58 3.12
N GLY A 222 1.89 -3.34 3.64
CA GLY A 222 0.75 -2.90 2.85
C GLY A 222 0.05 -1.68 3.44
N HIS A 223 -0.47 -0.79 2.56
CA HIS A 223 -1.17 0.42 2.94
C HIS A 223 -2.64 0.37 2.53
N SER A 224 -3.56 0.80 3.42
CA SER A 224 -4.98 0.97 3.13
C SER A 224 -5.64 -0.33 2.62
N GLN A 225 -6.28 -0.32 1.45
CA GLN A 225 -6.78 -1.53 0.80
C GLN A 225 -5.66 -2.57 0.56
N GLY A 226 -4.44 -2.10 0.26
CA GLY A 226 -3.25 -2.96 0.22
C GLY A 226 -2.79 -3.44 1.59
N GLY A 227 -3.29 -2.86 2.68
CA GLY A 227 -2.96 -3.24 4.05
C GLY A 227 -3.56 -4.57 4.50
N ILE A 228 -4.64 -5.05 3.85
CA ILE A 228 -5.18 -6.39 4.10
C ILE A 228 -4.53 -7.47 3.22
N MET A 229 -3.82 -7.08 2.14
CA MET A 229 -3.17 -8.04 1.25
C MET A 229 -2.07 -8.85 1.94
N PRO A 230 -1.25 -8.30 2.86
CA PRO A 230 -0.33 -9.08 3.68
C PRO A 230 -1.00 -10.25 4.41
N ILE A 231 -2.22 -10.07 4.92
CA ILE A 231 -2.97 -11.09 5.65
C ILE A 231 -3.27 -12.28 4.74
N ILE A 232 -3.87 -12.04 3.56
CA ILE A 232 -4.25 -13.12 2.64
C ILE A 232 -3.05 -13.79 1.95
N ILE A 233 -1.98 -13.04 1.70
CA ILE A 233 -0.73 -13.59 1.13
C ILE A 233 -0.01 -14.44 2.18
N ALA A 234 0.08 -13.97 3.41
CA ALA A 234 0.68 -14.72 4.52
C ALA A 234 -0.11 -15.99 4.85
N ASP A 235 -1.44 -15.94 4.80
CA ASP A 235 -2.28 -17.11 4.97
C ASP A 235 -2.00 -18.18 3.90
N ALA A 236 -1.76 -17.76 2.64
CA ALA A 236 -1.43 -18.66 1.54
C ALA A 236 0.02 -19.18 1.58
N ARG A 237 0.96 -18.45 2.20
CA ARG A 237 2.40 -18.81 2.29
C ARG A 237 2.98 -18.42 3.66
N PRO A 238 2.50 -19.05 4.74
CA PRO A 238 2.96 -18.69 6.08
C PRO A 238 4.47 -18.93 6.28
N GLU A 239 5.04 -19.95 5.65
CA GLU A 239 6.46 -20.29 5.74
C GLU A 239 7.36 -19.27 5.00
N LEU A 240 6.84 -18.54 4.03
CA LEU A 240 7.55 -17.49 3.30
C LEU A 240 7.22 -16.09 3.80
N THR A 241 6.54 -15.99 4.92
CA THR A 241 6.21 -14.71 5.59
C THR A 241 6.95 -14.60 6.91
N LYS A 242 7.82 -13.60 7.03
CA LYS A 242 8.57 -13.29 8.26
C LYS A 242 7.74 -12.45 9.22
N ALA A 243 7.09 -11.40 8.71
CA ALA A 243 6.27 -10.46 9.47
C ALA A 243 5.35 -9.65 8.55
N LEU A 244 4.31 -9.03 9.13
CA LEU A 244 3.38 -8.14 8.47
C LEU A 244 3.46 -6.73 9.05
N ILE A 245 3.46 -5.72 8.17
CA ILE A 245 3.29 -4.31 8.54
C ILE A 245 2.03 -3.81 7.83
N LEU A 246 1.01 -3.48 8.60
CA LEU A 246 -0.31 -3.08 8.16
C LEU A 246 -0.46 -1.57 8.39
N LEU A 247 -0.30 -0.78 7.34
CA LEU A 247 -0.42 0.68 7.41
C LEU A 247 -1.88 1.05 7.19
N GLU A 248 -2.61 1.30 8.27
CA GLU A 248 -4.03 1.64 8.22
C GLU A 248 -4.81 0.72 7.26
N PRO A 249 -4.86 -0.60 7.55
CA PRO A 249 -5.51 -1.57 6.69
C PRO A 249 -7.01 -1.32 6.62
N THR A 250 -7.64 -1.63 5.47
CA THR A 250 -9.11 -1.56 5.39
C THR A 250 -9.75 -2.27 6.57
N GLY A 251 -10.62 -1.56 7.27
CA GLY A 251 -11.26 -1.99 8.51
C GLY A 251 -12.48 -1.12 8.83
N PRO A 252 -13.03 -1.23 10.04
CA PRO A 252 -12.77 -2.25 11.05
C PRO A 252 -13.28 -3.64 10.66
N PRO A 253 -13.15 -4.67 11.51
CA PRO A 253 -13.66 -6.01 11.21
C PRO A 253 -15.17 -6.00 10.97
N PHE A 254 -15.65 -6.83 10.05
CA PHE A 254 -17.05 -7.14 9.74
C PHE A 254 -17.92 -6.01 9.19
N GLN A 255 -17.53 -4.75 9.32
CA GLN A 255 -18.35 -3.60 8.91
C GLN A 255 -17.49 -2.43 8.43
N GLU A 256 -18.13 -1.46 7.80
CA GLU A 256 -17.56 -0.16 7.51
C GLU A 256 -17.67 0.77 8.74
N ALA A 257 -16.81 1.81 8.78
CA ALA A 257 -16.89 2.87 9.79
C ALA A 257 -16.69 4.25 9.16
N ILE A 258 -16.99 5.32 9.89
CA ILE A 258 -16.85 6.73 9.54
C ILE A 258 -17.71 7.17 8.35
N PHE A 259 -17.54 6.56 7.16
CA PHE A 259 -18.27 6.95 5.94
C PHE A 259 -19.49 6.08 5.64
N SER A 260 -19.66 4.97 6.34
CA SER A 260 -20.71 4.00 6.21
C SER A 260 -20.73 3.10 7.44
N ASN A 261 -21.84 2.40 7.66
CA ASN A 261 -21.99 1.37 8.69
C ASN A 261 -22.41 0.02 8.10
N LYS A 262 -22.20 -0.19 6.81
CA LYS A 262 -22.59 -1.41 6.10
C LYS A 262 -21.71 -2.58 6.56
N SER A 263 -22.32 -3.79 6.60
CA SER A 263 -21.58 -5.03 6.75
C SER A 263 -20.60 -5.20 5.59
N SER A 264 -19.42 -5.70 5.90
CA SER A 264 -18.30 -5.84 4.98
C SER A 264 -17.36 -6.93 5.53
N ARG A 265 -16.43 -7.41 4.70
CA ARG A 265 -15.37 -8.33 5.16
C ARG A 265 -15.90 -9.52 5.94
N ALA A 266 -16.68 -10.37 5.26
CA ALA A 266 -17.38 -11.49 5.86
C ALA A 266 -16.48 -12.42 6.73
N TYR A 267 -15.19 -12.51 6.39
CA TYR A 267 -14.21 -13.29 7.15
C TYR A 267 -13.44 -12.45 8.19
N GLY A 268 -14.06 -11.45 8.76
CA GLY A 268 -13.45 -10.53 9.73
C GLY A 268 -12.74 -9.37 9.06
N LEU A 269 -11.52 -9.58 8.60
CA LEU A 269 -10.70 -8.56 7.92
C LEU A 269 -10.69 -8.70 6.38
N THR A 270 -11.22 -9.80 5.85
CA THR A 270 -11.15 -10.13 4.42
C THR A 270 -12.52 -10.46 3.84
N ASP A 271 -12.67 -10.26 2.51
CA ASP A 271 -13.87 -10.64 1.76
C ASP A 271 -13.75 -12.04 1.12
N ILE A 272 -12.56 -12.65 1.20
CA ILE A 272 -12.29 -14.03 0.79
C ILE A 272 -11.92 -14.87 2.00
N PRO A 273 -12.08 -16.20 1.93
CA PRO A 273 -11.70 -17.11 2.99
C PRO A 273 -10.22 -16.98 3.37
N VAL A 274 -9.94 -17.05 4.66
CA VAL A 274 -8.63 -17.27 5.27
C VAL A 274 -8.71 -18.47 6.21
N THR A 275 -7.58 -19.07 6.55
CA THR A 275 -7.54 -20.35 7.27
C THR A 275 -7.81 -20.18 8.75
N TYR A 276 -9.00 -20.57 9.18
CA TYR A 276 -9.41 -20.58 10.57
C TYR A 276 -9.36 -21.98 11.20
N SER A 277 -9.19 -22.02 12.50
CA SER A 277 -9.44 -23.22 13.32
C SER A 277 -10.36 -22.86 14.51
N PRO A 278 -11.49 -23.53 14.69
CA PRO A 278 -12.15 -24.46 13.76
C PRO A 278 -12.39 -23.83 12.39
N GLU A 279 -12.49 -24.66 11.33
CA GLU A 279 -12.69 -24.20 9.95
C GLU A 279 -13.97 -23.37 9.81
N VAL A 280 -13.90 -22.29 9.01
CA VAL A 280 -15.04 -21.45 8.62
C VAL A 280 -15.52 -21.88 7.25
N THR A 281 -16.72 -22.48 7.22
CA THR A 281 -17.37 -22.91 5.96
C THR A 281 -18.44 -21.92 5.51
N ASP A 282 -19.19 -21.36 6.45
CA ASP A 282 -20.13 -20.26 6.25
C ASP A 282 -19.83 -19.14 7.25
N PRO A 283 -19.21 -18.02 6.82
CA PRO A 283 -18.83 -16.96 7.74
C PRO A 283 -20.02 -16.30 8.44
N THR A 284 -21.24 -16.41 7.88
CA THR A 284 -22.46 -15.81 8.48
C THR A 284 -22.93 -16.54 9.72
N THR A 285 -22.61 -17.82 9.83
CA THR A 285 -22.99 -18.68 10.96
C THR A 285 -21.78 -19.05 11.83
N ASP A 286 -20.62 -19.20 11.23
CA ASP A 286 -19.41 -19.71 11.88
C ASP A 286 -18.63 -18.62 12.62
N LEU A 287 -18.72 -17.36 12.18
CA LEU A 287 -18.11 -16.20 12.83
C LEU A 287 -19.19 -15.41 13.57
N VAL A 288 -19.59 -15.91 14.73
CA VAL A 288 -20.58 -15.22 15.57
C VAL A 288 -20.01 -13.89 16.04
N GLN A 289 -20.73 -12.81 15.76
CA GLN A 289 -20.29 -11.43 16.00
C GLN A 289 -20.90 -10.88 17.28
N GLN A 290 -20.13 -10.06 17.99
CA GLN A 290 -20.55 -9.31 19.17
C GLN A 290 -20.02 -7.87 19.09
N THR A 291 -20.84 -6.91 19.52
CA THR A 291 -20.43 -5.51 19.63
C THR A 291 -19.81 -5.26 20.98
N TYR A 292 -18.61 -4.69 20.98
CA TYR A 292 -17.87 -4.28 22.16
C TYR A 292 -17.88 -2.75 22.30
N PRO A 293 -17.88 -2.21 23.53
CA PRO A 293 -17.93 -0.77 23.74
C PRO A 293 -16.69 -0.06 23.19
N ALA A 294 -16.88 1.19 22.77
CA ALA A 294 -15.78 2.05 22.34
C ALA A 294 -14.75 2.26 23.46
N LYS A 295 -13.46 2.35 23.11
CA LYS A 295 -12.39 2.61 24.09
C LYS A 295 -12.39 4.04 24.65
N GLY A 296 -13.20 4.95 24.09
CA GLY A 296 -13.31 6.35 24.50
C GLY A 296 -14.28 7.15 23.65
N GLU A 297 -14.46 8.43 23.97
CA GLU A 297 -15.48 9.31 23.37
C GLU A 297 -15.34 9.46 21.84
N ASN A 298 -14.11 9.53 21.33
CA ASN A 298 -13.83 9.77 19.91
C ASN A 298 -13.51 8.48 19.14
N PHE A 299 -13.93 7.33 19.67
CA PHE A 299 -13.69 6.00 19.07
C PHE A 299 -15.00 5.30 18.76
N VAL A 300 -14.97 4.42 17.77
CA VAL A 300 -16.12 3.59 17.43
C VAL A 300 -16.21 2.36 18.34
N GLN A 301 -17.40 1.78 18.43
CA GLN A 301 -17.60 0.44 18.99
C GLN A 301 -17.00 -0.58 18.02
N CYS A 302 -16.43 -1.65 18.57
CA CYS A 302 -15.87 -2.73 17.77
C CYS A 302 -16.89 -3.85 17.58
N VAL A 303 -17.06 -4.32 16.34
CA VAL A 303 -17.69 -5.61 16.07
C VAL A 303 -16.57 -6.64 15.91
N LEU A 304 -16.53 -7.61 16.84
CA LEU A 304 -15.51 -8.67 16.89
C LEU A 304 -16.21 -10.02 16.91
N GLN A 305 -15.45 -11.11 17.02
CA GLN A 305 -16.04 -12.41 17.32
C GLN A 305 -16.62 -12.39 18.74
N ALA A 306 -17.73 -13.10 18.95
CA ALA A 306 -18.29 -13.30 20.30
C ALA A 306 -17.31 -14.11 21.17
N GLU A 307 -17.44 -13.99 22.50
CA GLU A 307 -16.69 -14.82 23.44
C GLU A 307 -17.22 -16.27 23.46
N GLU A 308 -18.55 -16.41 23.23
CA GLU A 308 -19.24 -17.72 23.13
C GLU A 308 -20.02 -17.78 21.80
N PRO A 309 -19.71 -18.73 20.92
CA PRO A 309 -18.64 -19.74 21.02
C PRO A 309 -17.24 -19.11 21.00
N ALA A 310 -16.23 -19.84 21.52
CA ALA A 310 -14.86 -19.36 21.57
C ALA A 310 -14.38 -18.86 20.19
N PRO A 311 -13.67 -17.73 20.13
CA PRO A 311 -13.22 -17.12 18.87
C PRO A 311 -12.37 -18.06 18.03
N ARG A 312 -12.65 -18.13 16.74
CA ARG A 312 -11.87 -18.93 15.79
C ARG A 312 -10.50 -18.27 15.56
N GLN A 313 -9.47 -19.10 15.42
CA GLN A 313 -8.08 -18.69 15.35
C GLN A 313 -7.57 -18.67 13.91
N LEU A 314 -6.83 -17.63 13.53
CA LEU A 314 -6.14 -17.48 12.25
C LEU A 314 -4.82 -18.28 12.26
N VAL A 315 -4.92 -19.60 12.12
CA VAL A 315 -3.83 -20.56 12.42
C VAL A 315 -2.53 -20.33 11.64
N ASN A 316 -2.59 -19.77 10.45
CA ASN A 316 -1.41 -19.46 9.63
C ASN A 316 -0.74 -18.14 10.04
N LEU A 317 -1.35 -17.36 10.94
CA LEU A 317 -0.87 -16.04 11.38
C LEU A 317 -0.52 -15.97 12.86
N VAL A 318 -0.90 -16.96 13.67
CA VAL A 318 -0.75 -16.93 15.14
C VAL A 318 0.69 -16.73 15.63
N ASP A 319 1.68 -17.16 14.85
CA ASP A 319 3.11 -17.04 15.19
C ASP A 319 3.78 -15.84 14.55
N LYS A 320 3.08 -15.08 13.69
CA LYS A 320 3.64 -13.97 12.94
C LYS A 320 3.69 -12.68 13.76
N PRO A 321 4.83 -11.98 13.80
CA PRO A 321 4.85 -10.58 14.22
C PRO A 321 4.01 -9.73 13.26
N ILE A 322 3.07 -8.97 13.81
CA ILE A 322 2.19 -8.06 13.05
C ILE A 322 2.29 -6.67 13.68
N LEU A 323 2.68 -5.68 12.90
CA LEU A 323 2.65 -4.28 13.30
C LEU A 323 1.53 -3.56 12.56
N LEU A 324 0.52 -3.08 13.27
CA LEU A 324 -0.47 -2.17 12.74
C LEU A 324 -0.06 -0.74 13.08
N VAL A 325 -0.06 0.13 12.08
CA VAL A 325 0.34 1.55 12.24
C VAL A 325 -0.83 2.43 11.93
N THR A 326 -1.17 3.32 12.86
CA THR A 326 -2.28 4.27 12.74
C THR A 326 -1.77 5.70 12.96
N SER A 327 -2.09 6.60 12.04
CA SER A 327 -1.74 8.02 12.15
C SER A 327 -2.77 8.82 12.93
N GLU A 328 -2.32 9.93 13.56
CA GLU A 328 -3.10 10.69 14.54
C GLU A 328 -4.37 11.32 13.94
N ALA A 329 -4.29 11.83 12.71
CA ALA A 329 -5.38 12.58 12.08
C ALA A 329 -6.16 11.81 11.02
N SER A 330 -5.86 10.53 10.80
CA SER A 330 -6.55 9.70 9.82
C SER A 330 -7.97 9.33 10.26
N TYR A 331 -8.81 9.02 9.27
CA TYR A 331 -10.11 8.39 9.52
C TYR A 331 -9.99 6.98 10.09
N HIS A 332 -8.80 6.41 10.13
CA HIS A 332 -8.47 5.15 10.80
C HIS A 332 -8.33 5.29 12.32
N ALA A 333 -7.90 6.45 12.80
CA ALA A 333 -7.67 6.68 14.23
C ALA A 333 -8.87 6.28 15.12
N PRO A 334 -10.14 6.54 14.73
CA PRO A 334 -11.28 6.11 15.53
C PRO A 334 -11.51 4.61 15.64
N TYR A 335 -10.93 3.74 14.74
CA TYR A 335 -11.34 2.34 14.68
C TYR A 335 -10.23 1.28 14.52
N ASP A 336 -8.99 1.63 14.21
CA ASP A 336 -7.94 0.62 13.98
C ASP A 336 -7.65 -0.25 15.21
N HIS A 337 -7.94 0.25 16.42
CA HIS A 337 -7.89 -0.57 17.63
C HIS A 337 -8.78 -1.82 17.52
N CYS A 338 -9.94 -1.74 16.84
CA CYS A 338 -10.80 -2.89 16.62
C CYS A 338 -10.12 -3.96 15.74
N THR A 339 -9.31 -3.54 14.77
CA THR A 339 -8.53 -4.47 13.94
C THR A 339 -7.46 -5.19 14.76
N VAL A 340 -6.79 -4.47 15.66
CA VAL A 340 -5.81 -5.06 16.60
C VAL A 340 -6.48 -6.05 17.53
N GLU A 341 -7.58 -5.65 18.17
CA GLU A 341 -8.33 -6.50 19.08
C GLU A 341 -8.83 -7.78 18.39
N PHE A 342 -9.33 -7.67 17.15
CA PHE A 342 -9.74 -8.83 16.36
C PHE A 342 -8.57 -9.78 16.08
N LEU A 343 -7.41 -9.27 15.66
CA LEU A 343 -6.23 -10.10 15.41
C LEU A 343 -5.77 -10.81 16.67
N GLN A 344 -5.74 -10.11 17.80
CA GLN A 344 -5.38 -10.70 19.08
C GLN A 344 -6.40 -11.76 19.55
N GLN A 345 -7.69 -11.47 19.40
CA GLN A 345 -8.77 -12.43 19.68
C GLN A 345 -8.67 -13.67 18.79
N ALA A 346 -8.29 -13.50 17.52
CA ALA A 346 -8.05 -14.59 16.58
C ALA A 346 -6.70 -15.31 16.75
N GLY A 347 -6.01 -15.12 17.89
CA GLY A 347 -4.80 -15.84 18.28
C GLY A 347 -3.48 -15.19 17.83
N CYS A 348 -3.52 -14.08 17.10
CA CYS A 348 -2.31 -13.38 16.65
C CYS A 348 -1.72 -12.53 17.80
N SER A 349 -1.24 -13.18 18.85
CA SER A 349 -0.79 -12.54 20.10
C SER A 349 0.44 -11.65 19.95
N LYS A 350 1.18 -11.74 18.81
CA LYS A 350 2.31 -10.88 18.48
C LYS A 350 1.90 -9.66 17.65
N THR A 351 0.63 -9.26 17.73
CA THR A 351 0.13 -8.04 17.11
C THR A 351 0.44 -6.85 18.01
N GLU A 352 1.18 -5.89 17.46
CA GLU A 352 1.51 -4.62 18.08
C GLU A 352 0.74 -3.50 17.37
N HIS A 353 0.29 -2.50 18.13
CA HIS A 353 -0.35 -1.29 17.61
C HIS A 353 0.59 -0.09 17.80
N LEU A 354 1.04 0.51 16.71
CA LEU A 354 1.78 1.76 16.71
C LEU A 354 0.84 2.91 16.38
N GLU A 355 0.29 3.56 17.39
CA GLU A 355 -0.42 4.82 17.25
C GLU A 355 0.62 5.94 17.18
N LEU A 356 0.79 6.58 16.00
CA LEU A 356 1.87 7.55 15.76
C LEU A 356 1.80 8.75 16.73
N GLY A 357 0.58 9.24 17.04
CA GLY A 357 0.38 10.30 18.02
C GLY A 357 0.91 9.92 19.40
N GLU A 358 0.63 8.73 19.89
CA GLU A 358 1.12 8.21 21.16
C GLU A 358 2.65 8.01 21.17
N ALA A 359 3.22 7.71 19.99
CA ALA A 359 4.67 7.62 19.80
C ALA A 359 5.36 8.98 19.62
N GLY A 360 4.64 10.10 19.77
CA GLY A 360 5.17 11.47 19.62
C GLY A 360 5.40 11.89 18.16
N ILE A 361 4.73 11.23 17.20
CA ILE A 361 4.76 11.56 15.78
C ILE A 361 3.38 12.12 15.40
N HIS A 362 3.27 13.44 15.35
CA HIS A 362 2.00 14.14 15.29
C HIS A 362 1.65 14.68 13.92
N GLY A 363 0.34 14.87 13.70
CA GLY A 363 -0.23 15.61 12.59
C GLY A 363 -0.35 14.85 11.27
N ASN A 364 -0.12 13.55 11.26
CA ASN A 364 -0.20 12.73 10.05
C ASN A 364 -1.64 12.29 9.76
N GLY A 365 -2.00 12.35 8.46
CA GLY A 365 -3.22 11.76 7.91
C GLY A 365 -2.96 10.39 7.30
N HIS A 366 -3.97 9.88 6.54
CA HIS A 366 -3.92 8.54 5.94
C HIS A 366 -2.72 8.29 5.01
N MET A 367 -2.20 9.35 4.37
CA MET A 367 -1.08 9.27 3.44
C MET A 367 0.28 9.54 4.10
N PHE A 368 0.45 9.20 5.37
CA PHE A 368 1.61 9.54 6.20
C PHE A 368 2.97 9.14 5.61
N PHE A 369 3.03 8.12 4.77
CA PHE A 369 4.26 7.73 4.08
C PHE A 369 4.64 8.68 2.92
N MET A 370 3.77 9.63 2.56
CA MET A 370 4.00 10.70 1.58
C MET A 370 4.10 12.09 2.21
N GLU A 371 3.81 12.23 3.49
CA GLU A 371 3.78 13.50 4.20
C GLU A 371 5.19 14.00 4.61
N LYS A 372 5.26 15.22 5.15
CA LYS A 372 6.54 15.93 5.43
C LYS A 372 7.52 15.11 6.28
N ASN A 373 7.01 14.43 7.32
CA ASN A 373 7.80 13.66 8.28
C ASN A 373 7.85 12.15 7.96
N SER A 374 7.51 11.74 6.75
CA SER A 374 7.40 10.31 6.34
C SER A 374 8.68 9.50 6.64
N TYR A 375 9.84 10.13 6.54
CA TYR A 375 11.12 9.48 6.86
C TYR A 375 11.27 9.16 8.35
N GLN A 376 10.75 10.01 9.25
CA GLN A 376 10.73 9.73 10.68
C GLN A 376 9.94 8.44 10.97
N ILE A 377 8.80 8.26 10.31
CA ILE A 377 7.97 7.06 10.44
C ILE A 377 8.70 5.84 9.88
N GLN A 378 9.32 5.97 8.69
CA GLN A 378 10.10 4.89 8.08
C GLN A 378 11.24 4.40 8.99
N LYS A 379 11.90 5.29 9.75
CA LYS A 379 12.91 4.89 10.74
C LYS A 379 12.32 3.99 11.83
N VAL A 380 11.14 4.31 12.35
CA VAL A 380 10.46 3.47 13.36
C VAL A 380 10.17 2.08 12.80
N LEU A 381 9.66 2.00 11.57
CA LEU A 381 9.40 0.72 10.91
C LEU A 381 10.68 -0.08 10.67
N ARG A 382 11.75 0.58 10.24
CA ARG A 382 13.07 -0.04 10.08
C ARG A 382 13.55 -0.65 11.41
N ASP A 383 13.45 0.09 12.50
CA ASP A 383 13.92 -0.34 13.81
C ASP A 383 13.11 -1.54 14.29
N TRP A 384 11.79 -1.54 14.07
CA TRP A 384 10.95 -2.70 14.34
C TRP A 384 11.33 -3.92 13.47
N ILE A 385 11.55 -3.75 12.16
CA ILE A 385 12.01 -4.83 11.27
C ILE A 385 13.34 -5.40 11.72
N GLN A 386 14.27 -4.56 12.25
CA GLN A 386 15.57 -5.00 12.69
C GLN A 386 15.53 -5.75 14.03
N ALA A 387 14.47 -5.59 14.81
CA ALA A 387 14.25 -6.30 16.07
C ALA A 387 13.64 -7.70 15.88
N LEU A 388 13.16 -8.05 14.67
CA LEU A 388 12.62 -9.37 14.31
C LEU A 388 13.69 -10.46 14.21
#